data_e86476a494675f8788517488fdf47db1
#
_entry.id   e86476a494675f8788517488fdf47db1
#
_cell.length_a   1.000
_cell.length_b   1.000
_cell.length_c   1.000
_cell.angle_alpha   90.00
_cell.angle_beta   90.00
_cell.angle_gamma   90.00
#
_symmetry.space_group_name_H-M   'P 1'
#
loop_
_entity.id
_entity.type
_entity.pdbx_description
1 polymer ?
#
loop_
_entity_poly.entity_id
_entity_poly.type
_entity_poly.pdbx_seq_one_letter_code
_entity_poly.pdbx_strand_id
1 'polypeptide(L)'
;MPFHHQYILAQFLKGLIVKGGREDFYNYNFFNFSGLKGQTKVSRSGLHYYSSLVTLVLSSQSEEFIDYLLEQVFAAPKIELGNLILSPEYTELETEPILEVSNKFVCISPLVLITPAFNEEAGKRFINPDSDEFSDLLYESTLTRMEKSGWYTPEQMESFFKFQVVPDMVYVNKLKEQQKKFARIYAVYDLDVKYEVRGYTLPFTLYAAPEVQDFVFKCGLGAFTHKGFGMMDLATHPADNKTTPYKFKREGFVPYKSTGDRIRQNVAPTEEETEASTEEF
;
A
#
# COMPACT_ATOMS: atom_id res chain seq x y z
N MET A 1 -4.44 -15.59 -10.30
CA MET A 1 -4.98 -14.34 -9.70
C MET A 1 -5.63 -13.47 -10.77
N PRO A 2 -6.80 -12.83 -10.53
CA PRO A 2 -7.34 -11.81 -11.41
C PRO A 2 -6.34 -10.64 -11.56
N PHE A 3 -6.44 -9.89 -12.67
CA PHE A 3 -5.60 -8.67 -12.85
C PHE A 3 -5.82 -7.64 -11.75
N HIS A 4 -7.07 -7.48 -11.31
CA HIS A 4 -7.49 -6.59 -10.25
C HIS A 4 -7.87 -7.43 -9.05
N HIS A 5 -6.89 -7.73 -8.21
CA HIS A 5 -7.05 -8.62 -7.06
C HIS A 5 -7.12 -7.87 -5.71
N GLN A 6 -7.19 -6.54 -5.74
CA GLN A 6 -7.31 -5.73 -4.52
C GLN A 6 -8.49 -6.15 -3.66
N TYR A 7 -9.64 -6.48 -4.28
CA TYR A 7 -10.81 -6.91 -3.53
C TYR A 7 -10.60 -8.23 -2.79
N ILE A 8 -9.83 -9.17 -3.35
CA ILE A 8 -9.51 -10.45 -2.70
C ILE A 8 -8.63 -10.18 -1.47
N LEU A 9 -7.63 -9.31 -1.62
CA LEU A 9 -6.77 -8.91 -0.52
C LEU A 9 -7.55 -8.14 0.55
N ALA A 10 -8.42 -7.21 0.15
CA ALA A 10 -9.28 -6.47 1.07
C ALA A 10 -10.19 -7.39 1.89
N GLN A 11 -10.82 -8.38 1.26
CA GLN A 11 -11.64 -9.39 1.96
C GLN A 11 -10.81 -10.25 2.90
N PHE A 12 -9.63 -10.67 2.47
CA PHE A 12 -8.70 -11.44 3.31
C PHE A 12 -8.29 -10.64 4.56
N LEU A 13 -7.81 -9.40 4.39
CA LEU A 13 -7.40 -8.55 5.51
C LEU A 13 -8.58 -8.25 6.46
N LYS A 14 -9.77 -7.94 5.90
CA LYS A 14 -10.98 -7.75 6.71
C LYS A 14 -11.35 -9.01 7.50
N GLY A 15 -11.23 -10.17 6.87
CA GLY A 15 -11.45 -11.47 7.54
C GLY A 15 -10.49 -11.69 8.71
N LEU A 16 -9.20 -11.33 8.55
CA LEU A 16 -8.22 -11.40 9.63
C LEU A 16 -8.54 -10.45 10.78
N ILE A 17 -8.91 -9.19 10.47
CA ILE A 17 -9.29 -8.19 11.47
C ILE A 17 -10.45 -8.69 12.32
N VAL A 18 -11.49 -9.26 11.69
CA VAL A 18 -12.66 -9.78 12.40
C VAL A 18 -12.31 -11.04 13.20
N LYS A 19 -11.53 -11.96 12.59
CA LYS A 19 -11.14 -13.23 13.23
C LYS A 19 -10.31 -13.01 14.51
N GLY A 20 -9.47 -11.99 14.54
CA GLY A 20 -8.63 -11.69 15.71
C GLY A 20 -9.39 -11.13 16.90
N GLY A 21 -10.66 -10.70 16.75
CA GLY A 21 -11.58 -10.39 17.85
C GLY A 21 -11.39 -9.01 18.50
N ARG A 22 -10.56 -8.12 17.96
CA ARG A 22 -10.40 -6.74 18.43
C ARG A 22 -11.48 -5.87 17.77
N GLU A 23 -12.59 -5.64 18.50
CA GLU A 23 -13.76 -4.89 17.97
C GLU A 23 -13.45 -3.45 17.61
N ASP A 24 -12.52 -2.81 18.31
CA ASP A 24 -12.02 -1.46 18.03
C ASP A 24 -11.40 -1.34 16.62
N PHE A 25 -10.89 -2.43 16.07
CA PHE A 25 -10.34 -2.46 14.72
C PHE A 25 -11.34 -2.88 13.63
N TYR A 26 -12.56 -3.31 13.97
CA TYR A 26 -13.53 -3.76 12.96
C TYR A 26 -13.89 -2.68 11.92
N ASN A 27 -13.91 -1.42 12.33
CA ASN A 27 -14.19 -0.27 11.46
C ASN A 27 -12.97 0.63 11.23
N TYR A 28 -11.78 0.15 11.58
CA TYR A 28 -10.56 0.90 11.37
C TYR A 28 -10.22 0.95 9.87
N ASN A 29 -10.13 2.17 9.32
CA ASN A 29 -9.96 2.43 7.89
C ASN A 29 -8.71 3.28 7.56
N PHE A 30 -7.86 3.54 8.56
CA PHE A 30 -6.66 4.37 8.42
C PHE A 30 -5.41 3.51 8.14
N PHE A 31 -5.54 2.63 7.16
CA PHE A 31 -4.46 1.79 6.67
C PHE A 31 -4.53 1.63 5.16
N ASN A 32 -3.48 1.09 4.61
CA ASN A 32 -3.33 0.87 3.19
C ASN A 32 -2.53 -0.40 2.91
N PHE A 33 -2.63 -0.92 1.70
CA PHE A 33 -1.85 -2.06 1.27
C PHE A 33 -1.64 -2.09 -0.25
N SER A 34 -0.55 -2.74 -0.68
CA SER A 34 -0.23 -2.95 -2.09
C SER A 34 -1.01 -4.12 -2.69
N GLY A 35 -0.99 -4.26 -4.01
CA GLY A 35 -1.19 -5.57 -4.63
C GLY A 35 -0.05 -6.53 -4.27
N LEU A 36 -0.23 -7.83 -4.50
CA LEU A 36 0.86 -8.78 -4.35
C LEU A 36 1.96 -8.48 -5.38
N LYS A 37 3.18 -8.27 -4.90
CA LYS A 37 4.39 -8.06 -5.72
C LYS A 37 5.11 -9.41 -5.89
N GLY A 38 5.51 -9.73 -7.10
CA GLY A 38 6.24 -10.95 -7.44
C GLY A 38 6.40 -11.08 -8.94
N GLN A 39 7.21 -12.03 -9.40
CA GLN A 39 7.35 -12.28 -10.83
C GLN A 39 6.08 -12.92 -11.38
N THR A 40 5.47 -12.29 -12.38
CA THR A 40 4.22 -12.73 -12.96
C THR A 40 4.29 -12.83 -14.47
N LYS A 41 3.54 -13.79 -15.03
CA LYS A 41 3.23 -13.86 -16.45
C LYS A 41 1.76 -13.51 -16.65
N VAL A 42 1.51 -12.59 -17.56
CA VAL A 42 0.16 -12.19 -17.95
C VAL A 42 -0.41 -13.23 -18.91
N SER A 43 -1.63 -13.70 -18.64
CA SER A 43 -2.41 -14.57 -19.54
C SER A 43 -3.80 -13.97 -19.78
N ARG A 44 -4.61 -14.59 -20.64
CA ARG A 44 -6.01 -14.17 -20.83
C ARG A 44 -6.86 -14.35 -19.58
N SER A 45 -6.52 -15.30 -18.70
CA SER A 45 -7.23 -15.61 -17.46
C SER A 45 -6.75 -14.83 -16.24
N GLY A 46 -5.68 -14.02 -16.35
CA GLY A 46 -5.15 -13.22 -15.24
C GLY A 46 -3.63 -13.32 -15.08
N LEU A 47 -3.18 -13.12 -13.84
CA LEU A 47 -1.77 -13.16 -13.45
C LEU A 47 -1.39 -14.55 -12.94
N HIS A 48 -0.33 -15.11 -13.51
CA HIS A 48 0.31 -16.33 -13.03
C HIS A 48 1.61 -15.97 -12.33
N TYR A 49 1.66 -16.21 -11.03
CA TYR A 49 2.87 -16.04 -10.23
C TYR A 49 3.77 -17.27 -10.41
N TYR A 50 5.04 -17.03 -10.67
CA TYR A 50 6.07 -18.07 -10.78
C TYR A 50 7.27 -17.85 -9.86
N SER A 51 7.27 -16.73 -9.11
CA SER A 51 8.20 -16.55 -7.99
C SER A 51 7.75 -17.40 -6.80
N SER A 52 8.73 -17.96 -6.09
CA SER A 52 8.50 -18.68 -4.82
C SER A 52 8.14 -17.72 -3.68
N LEU A 53 8.50 -16.45 -3.79
CA LEU A 53 8.22 -15.39 -2.83
C LEU A 53 7.35 -14.33 -3.46
N VAL A 54 6.31 -13.90 -2.73
CA VAL A 54 5.48 -12.74 -3.05
C VAL A 54 5.43 -11.80 -1.85
N THR A 55 5.40 -10.50 -2.12
CA THR A 55 5.41 -9.46 -1.10
C THR A 55 4.09 -8.71 -1.08
N LEU A 56 3.54 -8.50 0.11
CA LEU A 56 2.46 -7.57 0.40
C LEU A 56 3.00 -6.46 1.29
N VAL A 57 2.84 -5.22 0.87
CA VAL A 57 3.19 -4.06 1.70
C VAL A 57 1.93 -3.62 2.45
N LEU A 58 2.07 -3.40 3.75
CA LEU A 58 1.03 -2.87 4.64
C LEU A 58 1.53 -1.55 5.23
N SER A 59 0.66 -0.57 5.36
CA SER A 59 1.00 0.73 5.93
C SER A 59 -0.16 1.29 6.75
N SER A 60 0.12 1.85 7.91
CA SER A 60 -0.81 2.56 8.79
C SER A 60 -0.05 3.48 9.71
N GLN A 61 -0.68 4.53 10.20
CA GLN A 61 -0.13 5.38 11.26
C GLN A 61 -0.25 4.72 12.64
N SER A 62 -1.16 3.74 12.81
CA SER A 62 -1.28 2.97 14.05
C SER A 62 -0.37 1.76 14.01
N GLU A 63 0.73 1.82 14.76
CA GLU A 63 1.62 0.68 14.95
C GLU A 63 0.87 -0.49 15.63
N GLU A 64 -0.02 -0.19 16.59
CA GLU A 64 -0.81 -1.20 17.29
C GLU A 64 -1.71 -1.99 16.32
N PHE A 65 -2.30 -1.30 15.33
CA PHE A 65 -3.07 -1.97 14.29
C PHE A 65 -2.18 -2.86 13.39
N ILE A 66 -0.98 -2.40 13.03
CA ILE A 66 -0.04 -3.18 12.24
C ILE A 66 0.42 -4.42 13.00
N ASP A 67 0.81 -4.27 14.28
CA ASP A 67 1.16 -5.40 15.16
C ASP A 67 0.04 -6.43 15.19
N TYR A 68 -1.19 -5.98 15.48
CA TYR A 68 -2.36 -6.84 15.53
C TYR A 68 -2.60 -7.59 14.21
N LEU A 69 -2.54 -6.90 13.08
CA LEU A 69 -2.79 -7.50 11.78
C LEU A 69 -1.71 -8.51 11.40
N LEU A 70 -0.44 -8.18 11.64
CA LEU A 70 0.68 -9.09 11.39
C LEU A 70 0.61 -10.35 12.27
N GLU A 71 0.21 -10.24 13.53
CA GLU A 71 -0.02 -11.40 14.38
C GLU A 71 -1.06 -12.35 13.76
N GLN A 72 -2.17 -11.82 13.22
CA GLN A 72 -3.19 -12.65 12.57
C GLN A 72 -2.66 -13.33 11.31
N VAL A 73 -1.84 -12.62 10.50
CA VAL A 73 -1.19 -13.18 9.31
C VAL A 73 -0.25 -14.31 9.70
N PHE A 74 0.62 -14.09 10.69
CA PHE A 74 1.67 -15.04 11.09
C PHE A 74 1.17 -16.14 12.04
N ALA A 75 -0.06 -16.07 12.52
CA ALA A 75 -0.71 -17.18 13.23
C ALA A 75 -1.22 -18.27 12.28
N ALA A 76 -1.35 -17.98 10.97
CA ALA A 76 -1.89 -18.90 9.99
C ALA A 76 -0.76 -19.59 9.21
N PRO A 77 -0.59 -20.92 9.29
CA PRO A 77 0.44 -21.63 8.53
C PRO A 77 0.17 -21.63 7.03
N LYS A 78 -1.09 -21.42 6.63
CA LYS A 78 -1.56 -21.45 5.25
C LYS A 78 -2.57 -20.34 5.01
N ILE A 79 -2.35 -19.58 3.96
CA ILE A 79 -3.19 -18.47 3.50
C ILE A 79 -3.68 -18.79 2.10
N GLU A 80 -4.98 -18.81 1.90
CA GLU A 80 -5.61 -19.01 0.59
C GLU A 80 -6.09 -17.64 0.05
N LEU A 81 -5.48 -17.20 -1.05
CA LEU A 81 -5.84 -15.97 -1.74
C LEU A 81 -6.26 -16.28 -3.18
N GLY A 82 -7.55 -16.38 -3.42
CA GLY A 82 -8.07 -16.84 -4.71
C GLY A 82 -7.57 -18.25 -5.03
N ASN A 83 -6.72 -18.38 -6.05
CA ASN A 83 -6.11 -19.65 -6.43
C ASN A 83 -4.65 -19.81 -5.96
N LEU A 84 -4.16 -18.90 -5.13
CA LEU A 84 -2.83 -18.98 -4.52
C LEU A 84 -2.93 -19.61 -3.14
N ILE A 85 -1.97 -20.47 -2.85
CA ILE A 85 -1.74 -21.04 -1.52
C ILE A 85 -0.39 -20.52 -1.06
N LEU A 86 -0.40 -19.73 0.01
CA LEU A 86 0.76 -19.02 0.53
C LEU A 86 1.00 -19.42 1.98
N SER A 87 2.24 -19.26 2.43
CA SER A 87 2.62 -19.32 3.85
C SER A 87 3.37 -18.04 4.20
N PRO A 88 3.13 -17.46 5.39
CA PRO A 88 3.95 -16.35 5.86
C PRO A 88 5.40 -16.78 5.98
N GLU A 89 6.33 -15.97 5.48
CA GLU A 89 7.76 -16.29 5.52
C GLU A 89 8.48 -15.42 6.54
N TYR A 90 8.52 -14.12 6.27
CA TYR A 90 9.11 -13.10 7.15
C TYR A 90 8.42 -11.76 6.92
N THR A 91 8.68 -10.82 7.83
CA THR A 91 8.23 -9.44 7.71
C THR A 91 9.35 -8.49 8.10
N GLU A 92 9.42 -7.37 7.39
CA GLU A 92 10.42 -6.34 7.56
C GLU A 92 9.73 -5.00 7.73
N LEU A 93 10.34 -4.11 8.49
CA LEU A 93 9.95 -2.72 8.64
C LEU A 93 10.78 -1.88 7.67
N GLU A 94 10.12 -1.12 6.81
CA GLU A 94 10.77 -0.11 5.97
C GLU A 94 11.16 1.11 6.80
N THR A 95 12.32 1.71 6.51
CA THR A 95 12.72 2.96 7.15
C THR A 95 11.78 4.08 6.71
N GLU A 96 11.23 4.82 7.66
CA GLU A 96 10.37 5.96 7.37
C GLU A 96 11.14 7.05 6.63
N PRO A 97 10.62 7.54 5.49
CA PRO A 97 11.26 8.64 4.77
C PRO A 97 11.02 9.97 5.50
N ILE A 98 11.93 10.90 5.31
CA ILE A 98 11.71 12.29 5.70
C ILE A 98 10.84 12.95 4.63
N LEU A 99 9.64 13.38 5.01
CA LEU A 99 8.70 14.05 4.12
C LEU A 99 8.76 15.56 4.32
N GLU A 100 8.94 16.26 3.20
CA GLU A 100 8.99 17.72 3.13
C GLU A 100 7.64 18.29 2.66
N VAL A 101 7.55 19.60 2.52
CA VAL A 101 6.35 20.29 1.98
C VAL A 101 6.08 19.98 0.49
N SER A 102 7.03 19.38 -0.20
CA SER A 102 6.92 19.00 -1.60
C SER A 102 7.66 17.69 -1.84
N ASN A 103 6.92 16.64 -2.18
CA ASN A 103 7.50 15.34 -2.49
C ASN A 103 6.92 14.80 -3.80
N LYS A 104 7.80 14.13 -4.58
CA LYS A 104 7.38 13.43 -5.78
C LYS A 104 7.06 11.98 -5.45
N PHE A 105 5.84 11.55 -5.80
CA PHE A 105 5.33 10.21 -5.54
C PHE A 105 5.07 9.43 -6.82
N VAL A 106 5.09 8.11 -6.69
CA VAL A 106 4.60 7.13 -7.66
C VAL A 106 3.47 6.31 -7.04
N CYS A 107 2.46 5.99 -7.83
CA CYS A 107 1.37 5.14 -7.36
C CYS A 107 1.82 3.67 -7.30
N ILE A 108 1.78 3.07 -6.12
CA ILE A 108 1.92 1.63 -5.91
C ILE A 108 0.58 0.93 -6.17
N SER A 109 -0.53 1.56 -5.79
CA SER A 109 -1.88 1.18 -6.16
C SER A 109 -2.66 2.39 -6.71
N PRO A 110 -3.75 2.16 -7.48
CA PRO A 110 -4.44 3.26 -8.15
C PRO A 110 -5.06 4.27 -7.16
N LEU A 111 -4.96 5.56 -7.45
CA LEU A 111 -5.71 6.61 -6.75
C LEU A 111 -7.17 6.56 -7.19
N VAL A 112 -8.10 6.64 -6.26
CA VAL A 112 -9.53 6.73 -6.53
C VAL A 112 -10.07 8.05 -5.98
N LEU A 113 -10.81 8.77 -6.83
CA LEU A 113 -11.50 10.00 -6.46
C LEU A 113 -13.00 9.70 -6.35
N ILE A 114 -13.61 10.28 -5.34
CA ILE A 114 -15.06 10.21 -5.15
C ILE A 114 -15.60 11.63 -5.16
N THR A 115 -16.62 11.86 -5.99
CA THR A 115 -17.38 13.11 -5.95
C THR A 115 -18.39 13.07 -4.80
N PRO A 116 -18.79 14.21 -4.22
CA PRO A 116 -19.76 14.27 -3.11
C PRO A 116 -21.09 13.60 -3.44
N ALA A 117 -21.54 13.66 -4.69
CA ALA A 117 -22.73 12.97 -5.17
C ALA A 117 -22.35 11.60 -5.77
N PHE A 118 -21.84 10.70 -4.94
CA PHE A 118 -21.42 9.38 -5.40
C PHE A 118 -22.61 8.53 -5.83
N ASN A 119 -22.61 8.16 -7.11
CA ASN A 119 -23.47 7.13 -7.68
C ASN A 119 -22.63 6.26 -8.63
N GLU A 120 -23.22 5.19 -9.19
CA GLU A 120 -22.50 4.27 -10.08
C GLU A 120 -21.86 4.95 -11.31
N GLU A 121 -22.49 5.98 -11.86
CA GLU A 121 -21.96 6.73 -12.99
C GLU A 121 -20.84 7.67 -12.56
N ALA A 122 -21.02 8.37 -11.45
CA ALA A 122 -20.02 9.28 -10.89
C ALA A 122 -18.72 8.56 -10.50
N GLY A 123 -18.81 7.33 -9.99
CA GLY A 123 -17.64 6.52 -9.69
C GLY A 123 -16.77 6.19 -10.91
N LYS A 124 -17.36 6.13 -12.10
CA LYS A 124 -16.67 5.84 -13.37
C LYS A 124 -16.24 7.10 -14.12
N ARG A 125 -16.68 8.27 -13.69
CA ARG A 125 -16.37 9.52 -14.35
C ARG A 125 -14.87 9.71 -14.52
N PHE A 126 -14.43 10.11 -15.71
CA PHE A 126 -13.04 10.52 -15.93
C PHE A 126 -12.87 11.97 -15.52
N ILE A 127 -11.96 12.21 -14.58
CA ILE A 127 -11.51 13.54 -14.16
C ILE A 127 -10.11 13.72 -14.71
N ASN A 128 -9.88 14.83 -15.41
CA ASN A 128 -8.56 15.10 -15.99
C ASN A 128 -7.55 15.33 -14.84
N PRO A 129 -6.45 14.56 -14.75
CA PRO A 129 -5.46 14.76 -13.71
C PRO A 129 -4.84 16.16 -13.63
N ASP A 130 -4.86 16.90 -14.77
CA ASP A 130 -4.35 18.28 -14.88
C ASP A 130 -5.41 19.34 -14.54
N SER A 131 -6.54 18.97 -13.99
CA SER A 131 -7.58 19.91 -13.57
C SER A 131 -7.53 20.17 -12.07
N ASP A 132 -7.95 21.37 -11.67
CA ASP A 132 -8.10 21.74 -10.26
C ASP A 132 -9.03 20.75 -9.54
N GLU A 133 -10.13 20.33 -10.18
CA GLU A 133 -11.07 19.33 -9.66
C GLU A 133 -10.37 18.06 -9.19
N PHE A 134 -9.32 17.61 -9.89
CA PHE A 134 -8.58 16.40 -9.50
C PHE A 134 -7.87 16.58 -8.16
N SER A 135 -7.20 17.72 -7.97
CA SER A 135 -6.52 18.06 -6.72
C SER A 135 -7.51 18.35 -5.59
N ASP A 136 -8.60 19.08 -5.87
CA ASP A 136 -9.62 19.44 -4.89
C ASP A 136 -10.32 18.23 -4.30
N LEU A 137 -10.71 17.25 -5.12
CA LEU A 137 -11.32 16.01 -4.63
C LEU A 137 -10.37 15.16 -3.77
N LEU A 138 -9.07 15.15 -4.10
CA LEU A 138 -8.06 14.50 -3.27
C LEU A 138 -7.87 15.25 -1.94
N TYR A 139 -7.88 16.57 -1.98
CA TYR A 139 -7.83 17.42 -0.80
C TYR A 139 -9.00 17.15 0.15
N GLU A 140 -10.25 17.28 -0.34
CA GLU A 140 -11.47 17.05 0.44
C GLU A 140 -11.50 15.64 1.06
N SER A 141 -11.16 14.63 0.26
CA SER A 141 -11.09 13.24 0.73
C SER A 141 -10.03 13.07 1.84
N THR A 142 -8.87 13.72 1.70
CA THR A 142 -7.78 13.61 2.66
C THR A 142 -8.14 14.30 3.96
N LEU A 143 -8.60 15.56 3.92
CA LEU A 143 -8.98 16.29 5.13
C LEU A 143 -10.14 15.63 5.88
N THR A 144 -11.17 15.17 5.17
CA THR A 144 -12.27 14.42 5.78
C THR A 144 -11.77 13.17 6.53
N ARG A 145 -10.77 12.48 6.01
CA ARG A 145 -10.18 11.31 6.67
C ARG A 145 -9.30 11.70 7.84
N MET A 146 -8.51 12.78 7.73
CA MET A 146 -7.70 13.31 8.83
C MET A 146 -8.58 13.77 10.00
N GLU A 147 -9.66 14.48 9.72
CA GLU A 147 -10.66 14.88 10.73
C GLU A 147 -11.28 13.65 11.42
N LYS A 148 -11.73 12.66 10.66
CA LYS A 148 -12.30 11.42 11.19
C LYS A 148 -11.31 10.58 12.00
N SER A 149 -10.01 10.74 11.79
CA SER A 149 -8.99 10.03 12.56
C SER A 149 -8.92 10.52 14.01
N GLY A 150 -9.25 11.79 14.25
CA GLY A 150 -9.15 12.43 15.55
C GLY A 150 -7.70 12.67 16.04
N TRP A 151 -6.71 12.53 15.15
CA TRP A 151 -5.29 12.68 15.52
C TRP A 151 -4.80 14.11 15.46
N TYR A 152 -5.57 15.02 14.88
CA TYR A 152 -5.21 16.42 14.65
C TYR A 152 -6.17 17.34 15.38
N THR A 153 -5.65 18.41 15.99
CA THR A 153 -6.49 19.42 16.61
C THR A 153 -7.21 20.28 15.55
N PRO A 154 -8.33 20.95 15.89
CA PRO A 154 -8.99 21.87 14.97
C PRO A 154 -8.06 22.94 14.39
N GLU A 155 -7.15 23.49 15.21
CA GLU A 155 -6.19 24.50 14.80
C GLU A 155 -5.17 23.96 13.80
N GLN A 156 -4.74 22.70 13.98
CA GLN A 156 -3.89 22.00 12.99
C GLN A 156 -4.66 21.80 11.68
N MET A 157 -5.91 21.32 11.75
CA MET A 157 -6.74 21.11 10.56
C MET A 157 -6.94 22.40 9.77
N GLU A 158 -7.18 23.53 10.43
CA GLU A 158 -7.27 24.85 9.78
C GLU A 158 -5.98 25.27 9.07
N SER A 159 -4.82 24.78 9.51
CA SER A 159 -3.53 25.09 8.88
C SER A 159 -3.24 24.28 7.60
N PHE A 160 -3.96 23.20 7.34
CA PHE A 160 -3.71 22.27 6.23
C PHE A 160 -4.40 22.67 4.90
N PHE A 161 -4.68 23.96 4.70
CA PHE A 161 -5.34 24.47 3.49
C PHE A 161 -4.44 24.48 2.24
N LYS A 162 -3.11 24.40 2.42
CA LYS A 162 -2.18 24.31 1.29
C LYS A 162 -2.05 22.86 0.87
N PHE A 163 -2.74 22.51 -0.22
CA PHE A 163 -2.71 21.18 -0.78
C PHE A 163 -2.81 21.28 -2.30
N GLN A 164 -1.88 20.67 -3.02
CA GLN A 164 -1.95 20.60 -4.47
C GLN A 164 -1.29 19.32 -4.95
N VAL A 165 -1.98 18.58 -5.81
CA VAL A 165 -1.45 17.44 -6.55
C VAL A 165 -1.13 17.89 -7.97
N VAL A 166 0.14 17.83 -8.35
CA VAL A 166 0.62 18.18 -9.68
C VAL A 166 1.08 16.93 -10.42
N PRO A 167 0.30 16.42 -11.38
CA PRO A 167 0.64 15.22 -12.15
C PRO A 167 1.91 15.43 -12.99
N ASP A 168 2.68 14.36 -13.20
CA ASP A 168 3.76 14.35 -14.18
C ASP A 168 3.17 14.24 -15.60
N MET A 169 2.86 15.40 -16.20
CA MET A 169 2.23 15.47 -17.53
C MET A 169 3.15 14.96 -18.64
N VAL A 170 4.46 14.98 -18.45
CA VAL A 170 5.41 14.37 -19.41
C VAL A 170 5.17 12.86 -19.47
N TYR A 171 5.05 12.23 -18.30
CA TYR A 171 4.73 10.81 -18.22
C TYR A 171 3.34 10.50 -18.78
N VAL A 172 2.31 11.28 -18.41
CA VAL A 172 0.93 11.09 -18.88
C VAL A 172 0.85 11.21 -20.41
N ASN A 173 1.49 12.21 -21.03
CA ASN A 173 1.51 12.41 -22.46
C ASN A 173 2.26 11.27 -23.17
N LYS A 174 3.41 10.83 -22.65
CA LYS A 174 4.12 9.66 -23.17
C LYS A 174 3.26 8.40 -23.19
N LEU A 175 2.44 8.17 -22.15
CA LEU A 175 1.51 7.03 -22.13
C LEU A 175 0.41 7.18 -23.18
N LYS A 176 -0.13 8.40 -23.38
CA LYS A 176 -1.13 8.68 -24.40
C LYS A 176 -0.58 8.39 -25.80
N GLU A 177 0.65 8.86 -26.11
CA GLU A 177 1.35 8.57 -27.37
C GLU A 177 1.55 7.08 -27.61
N GLN A 178 1.87 6.32 -26.54
CA GLN A 178 2.01 4.86 -26.59
C GLN A 178 0.68 4.10 -26.55
N GLN A 179 -0.46 4.79 -26.58
CA GLN A 179 -1.80 4.22 -26.42
C GLN A 179 -1.99 3.41 -25.15
N LYS A 180 -1.19 3.68 -24.12
CA LYS A 180 -1.31 3.06 -22.80
C LYS A 180 -2.24 3.87 -21.91
N LYS A 181 -2.92 3.16 -20.98
CA LYS A 181 -3.90 3.78 -20.09
C LYS A 181 -3.29 3.99 -18.69
N PHE A 182 -3.35 5.21 -18.20
CA PHE A 182 -3.03 5.57 -16.82
C PHE A 182 -4.28 5.59 -15.90
N ALA A 183 -5.47 5.47 -16.47
CA ALA A 183 -6.74 5.35 -15.74
C ALA A 183 -7.53 4.14 -16.23
N ARG A 184 -8.09 3.38 -15.26
CA ARG A 184 -8.85 2.15 -15.52
C ARG A 184 -10.04 2.07 -14.57
N ILE A 185 -11.02 1.23 -14.92
CA ILE A 185 -12.14 0.90 -14.05
C ILE A 185 -11.78 -0.31 -13.20
N TYR A 186 -12.10 -0.21 -11.91
CA TYR A 186 -11.87 -1.24 -10.90
C TYR A 186 -13.18 -1.57 -10.20
N ALA A 187 -13.39 -2.85 -9.92
CA ALA A 187 -14.48 -3.29 -9.08
C ALA A 187 -14.12 -3.09 -7.61
N VAL A 188 -15.04 -2.49 -6.87
CA VAL A 188 -14.99 -2.38 -5.41
C VAL A 188 -16.19 -3.13 -4.85
N TYR A 189 -15.98 -3.86 -3.78
CA TYR A 189 -17.03 -4.61 -3.10
C TYR A 189 -17.22 -4.03 -1.69
N ASP A 190 -18.47 -3.81 -1.34
CA ASP A 190 -18.88 -3.44 0.00
C ASP A 190 -20.02 -4.33 0.43
N LEU A 191 -19.74 -5.25 1.35
CA LEU A 191 -20.61 -6.40 1.65
C LEU A 191 -20.95 -7.14 0.33
N ASP A 192 -22.24 -7.21 -0.02
CA ASP A 192 -22.72 -7.88 -1.24
C ASP A 192 -22.91 -6.93 -2.42
N VAL A 193 -22.60 -5.64 -2.24
CA VAL A 193 -22.76 -4.64 -3.30
C VAL A 193 -21.44 -4.46 -4.06
N LYS A 194 -21.50 -4.71 -5.37
CA LYS A 194 -20.40 -4.41 -6.29
C LYS A 194 -20.69 -3.07 -6.97
N TYR A 195 -19.70 -2.19 -6.93
CA TYR A 195 -19.71 -0.97 -7.74
C TYR A 195 -18.37 -0.78 -8.42
N GLU A 196 -18.31 0.10 -9.39
CA GLU A 196 -17.15 0.33 -10.21
C GLU A 196 -16.63 1.75 -10.02
N VAL A 197 -15.31 1.88 -9.86
CA VAL A 197 -14.64 3.17 -9.67
C VAL A 197 -13.51 3.34 -10.66
N ARG A 198 -13.23 4.58 -11.03
CA ARG A 198 -12.06 4.90 -11.83
C ARG A 198 -10.85 5.11 -10.93
N GLY A 199 -9.82 4.33 -11.19
CA GLY A 199 -8.53 4.48 -10.52
C GLY A 199 -7.47 5.01 -11.48
N TYR A 200 -6.56 5.85 -10.98
CA TYR A 200 -5.50 6.53 -11.70
C TYR A 200 -4.14 6.03 -11.22
N THR A 201 -3.24 5.76 -12.16
CA THR A 201 -1.86 5.33 -11.86
C THR A 201 -0.91 6.22 -12.63
N LEU A 202 -0.34 7.20 -11.96
CA LEU A 202 0.58 8.19 -12.53
C LEU A 202 1.53 8.74 -11.45
N PRO A 203 2.74 9.17 -11.81
CA PRO A 203 3.59 9.95 -10.93
C PRO A 203 3.03 11.36 -10.77
N PHE A 204 3.24 11.94 -9.58
CA PHE A 204 2.81 13.30 -9.26
C PHE A 204 3.69 13.91 -8.17
N THR A 205 3.64 15.23 -8.05
CA THR A 205 4.20 15.95 -6.91
C THR A 205 3.06 16.41 -6.02
N LEU A 206 3.16 16.10 -4.73
CA LEU A 206 2.24 16.61 -3.71
C LEU A 206 2.89 17.79 -2.97
N TYR A 207 2.20 18.91 -2.98
CA TYR A 207 2.50 20.10 -2.17
C TYR A 207 1.51 20.14 -1.01
N ALA A 208 1.96 19.90 0.20
CA ALA A 208 1.13 19.90 1.40
C ALA A 208 2.01 20.04 2.67
N ALA A 209 1.40 20.34 3.81
CA ALA A 209 2.10 20.28 5.09
C ALA A 209 2.71 18.88 5.33
N PRO A 210 3.86 18.78 6.03
CA PRO A 210 4.50 17.48 6.29
C PRO A 210 3.59 16.48 6.99
N GLU A 211 2.70 16.93 7.88
CA GLU A 211 1.72 16.09 8.58
C GLU A 211 0.70 15.51 7.62
N VAL A 212 0.25 16.29 6.63
CA VAL A 212 -0.65 15.80 5.58
C VAL A 212 0.07 14.78 4.70
N GLN A 213 1.33 15.04 4.36
CA GLN A 213 2.14 14.12 3.58
C GLN A 213 2.38 12.79 4.32
N ASP A 214 2.68 12.85 5.62
CA ASP A 214 2.83 11.67 6.47
C ASP A 214 1.52 10.86 6.53
N PHE A 215 0.39 11.54 6.75
CA PHE A 215 -0.91 10.89 6.77
C PHE A 215 -1.20 10.15 5.46
N VAL A 216 -1.04 10.80 4.30
CA VAL A 216 -1.33 10.16 3.02
C VAL A 216 -0.32 9.09 2.65
N PHE A 217 0.94 9.22 3.06
CA PHE A 217 1.97 8.21 2.86
C PHE A 217 1.64 6.92 3.64
N LYS A 218 1.25 7.04 4.91
CA LYS A 218 0.92 5.91 5.79
C LYS A 218 -0.49 5.36 5.58
N CYS A 219 -1.48 6.24 5.34
CA CYS A 219 -2.89 5.84 5.23
C CYS A 219 -3.44 5.84 3.81
N GLY A 220 -2.62 6.20 2.80
CA GLY A 220 -2.99 6.28 1.40
C GLY A 220 -3.69 7.59 1.01
N LEU A 221 -3.65 7.93 -0.28
CA LEU A 221 -4.25 9.12 -0.89
C LEU A 221 -5.53 8.77 -1.63
N GLY A 222 -6.58 9.59 -1.44
CA GLY A 222 -7.88 9.43 -2.06
C GLY A 222 -8.80 8.47 -1.32
N ALA A 223 -9.74 7.86 -2.03
CA ALA A 223 -10.77 7.01 -1.47
C ALA A 223 -10.40 5.51 -1.46
N PHE A 224 -11.09 4.73 -0.62
CA PHE A 224 -10.98 3.27 -0.53
C PHE A 224 -9.57 2.74 -0.20
N THR A 225 -8.79 3.48 0.55
CA THR A 225 -7.40 3.11 0.87
C THR A 225 -7.33 1.78 1.63
N HIS A 226 -8.23 1.56 2.59
CA HIS A 226 -8.40 0.29 3.31
C HIS A 226 -8.88 -0.88 2.41
N LYS A 227 -9.20 -0.60 1.14
CA LYS A 227 -9.53 -1.61 0.11
C LYS A 227 -8.40 -1.78 -0.92
N GLY A 228 -7.19 -1.26 -0.63
CA GLY A 228 -5.99 -1.42 -1.45
C GLY A 228 -5.83 -0.40 -2.58
N PHE A 229 -6.43 0.78 -2.43
CA PHE A 229 -6.28 1.90 -3.35
C PHE A 229 -5.45 3.02 -2.73
N GLY A 230 -4.83 3.86 -3.54
CA GLY A 230 -4.15 5.06 -3.08
C GLY A 230 -2.82 4.86 -2.36
N MET A 231 -2.22 3.67 -2.41
CA MET A 231 -0.87 3.47 -1.90
C MET A 231 0.15 4.10 -2.83
N MET A 232 1.10 4.81 -2.27
CA MET A 232 2.16 5.49 -3.00
C MET A 232 3.52 5.28 -2.34
N ASP A 233 4.56 5.56 -3.09
CA ASP A 233 5.95 5.54 -2.67
C ASP A 233 6.65 6.78 -3.21
N LEU A 234 7.78 7.17 -2.62
CA LEU A 234 8.60 8.25 -3.14
C LEU A 234 9.20 7.86 -4.49
N ALA A 235 9.25 8.82 -5.41
CA ALA A 235 9.84 8.62 -6.73
C ALA A 235 11.37 8.54 -6.71
N THR A 236 12.01 8.83 -5.58
CA THR A 236 13.45 8.73 -5.34
C THR A 236 13.83 7.29 -5.07
N HIS A 237 14.75 6.80 -5.81
CA HIS A 237 15.42 5.51 -5.82
C HIS A 237 14.98 4.43 -4.81
N PRO A 238 14.40 3.31 -5.30
CA PRO A 238 14.08 2.13 -4.48
C PRO A 238 15.26 1.50 -3.75
N ALA A 239 16.51 1.80 -4.18
CA ALA A 239 17.73 1.26 -3.58
C ALA A 239 18.05 1.83 -2.19
N ASP A 240 17.44 2.95 -1.80
CA ASP A 240 17.71 3.61 -0.51
C ASP A 240 16.74 3.15 0.60
N ASN A 241 15.72 2.35 0.27
CA ASN A 241 14.78 1.82 1.26
C ASN A 241 15.47 0.72 2.08
N LYS A 242 16.04 1.12 3.21
CA LYS A 242 16.60 0.17 4.18
C LYS A 242 15.45 -0.49 4.93
N THR A 243 15.48 -1.81 4.98
CA THR A 243 14.56 -2.60 5.79
C THR A 243 15.26 -3.16 7.00
N THR A 244 14.52 -3.38 8.07
CA THR A 244 14.96 -4.07 9.27
C THR A 244 13.98 -5.19 9.61
N PRO A 245 14.46 -6.32 10.17
CA PRO A 245 13.56 -7.38 10.60
C PRO A 245 12.53 -6.85 11.60
N TYR A 246 11.26 -7.14 11.35
CA TYR A 246 10.17 -6.75 12.23
C TYR A 246 10.18 -7.58 13.52
N LYS A 247 9.99 -6.93 14.66
CA LYS A 247 9.88 -7.60 15.97
C LYS A 247 8.46 -7.51 16.48
N PHE A 248 7.80 -8.65 16.62
CA PHE A 248 6.48 -8.71 17.22
C PHE A 248 6.52 -8.23 18.67
N LYS A 249 5.59 -7.35 19.05
CA LYS A 249 5.56 -6.72 20.39
C LYS A 249 4.85 -7.56 21.43
N ARG A 250 3.94 -8.46 21.00
CA ARG A 250 3.17 -9.30 21.91
C ARG A 250 4.06 -10.34 22.59
N GLU A 251 4.13 -10.29 23.92
CA GLU A 251 4.83 -11.29 24.72
C GLU A 251 4.26 -12.69 24.47
N GLY A 252 5.14 -13.66 24.25
CA GLY A 252 4.76 -15.06 24.03
C GLY A 252 4.18 -15.37 22.65
N PHE A 253 4.05 -14.40 21.75
CA PHE A 253 3.66 -14.68 20.38
C PHE A 253 4.81 -15.36 19.62
N VAL A 254 4.53 -16.55 19.08
CA VAL A 254 5.48 -17.30 18.25
C VAL A 254 4.94 -17.29 16.81
N PRO A 255 5.55 -16.50 15.93
CA PRO A 255 5.13 -16.47 14.53
C PRO A 255 5.35 -17.84 13.88
N TYR A 256 4.44 -18.24 13.00
CA TYR A 256 4.67 -19.40 12.14
C TYR A 256 5.95 -19.15 11.31
N LYS A 257 6.86 -20.11 11.34
CA LYS A 257 8.07 -20.11 10.50
C LYS A 257 7.93 -21.20 9.46
N SER A 258 8.02 -20.84 8.19
CA SER A 258 8.08 -21.83 7.13
C SER A 258 9.43 -22.59 7.18
N THR A 259 9.45 -23.79 6.62
CA THR A 259 10.67 -24.61 6.57
C THR A 259 11.82 -23.97 5.79
N GLY A 260 11.56 -22.91 5.03
CA GLY A 260 12.55 -22.12 4.29
C GLY A 260 13.56 -21.37 5.18
N ASP A 261 13.15 -20.95 6.38
CA ASP A 261 14.04 -20.27 7.32
C ASP A 261 15.19 -21.17 7.83
N ARG A 262 15.02 -22.50 7.82
CA ARG A 262 16.07 -23.45 8.22
C ARG A 262 17.22 -23.51 7.21
N ILE A 263 16.95 -23.20 5.94
CA ILE A 263 17.98 -23.22 4.88
C ILE A 263 18.79 -21.93 4.92
N ARG A 264 18.22 -20.79 5.29
CA ARG A 264 18.94 -19.50 5.36
C ARG A 264 19.83 -19.36 6.60
N GLN A 265 19.47 -19.97 7.73
CA GLN A 265 20.30 -19.97 8.94
C GLN A 265 21.58 -20.83 8.80
N ASN A 266 21.61 -21.76 7.83
CA ASN A 266 22.77 -22.60 7.56
C ASN A 266 23.73 -22.01 6.49
N VAL A 267 23.45 -20.80 5.97
CA VAL A 267 24.28 -20.08 4.97
C VAL A 267 24.80 -18.75 5.54
N ALA A 268 24.86 -18.59 6.84
CA ALA A 268 25.68 -17.52 7.42
C ALA A 268 27.16 -17.86 7.16
N PRO A 269 27.95 -16.99 6.53
CA PRO A 269 29.39 -17.26 6.35
C PRO A 269 30.03 -17.39 7.73
N THR A 270 30.67 -18.51 7.98
CA THR A 270 31.62 -18.66 9.05
C THR A 270 32.76 -17.65 8.81
N GLU A 271 33.02 -16.80 9.81
CA GLU A 271 34.11 -15.81 9.85
C GLU A 271 35.51 -16.45 9.91
N GLU A 272 35.77 -17.46 9.11
CA GLU A 272 37.08 -18.18 9.11
C GLU A 272 37.80 -18.20 7.76
N GLU A 273 37.48 -17.33 6.80
CA GLU A 273 38.23 -17.25 5.53
C GLU A 273 38.68 -15.82 5.17
N THR A 274 39.21 -15.06 6.15
CA THR A 274 39.80 -13.73 5.85
C THR A 274 41.18 -13.54 6.51
N GLU A 275 41.96 -14.62 6.75
CA GLU A 275 43.36 -14.51 7.15
C GLU A 275 44.25 -15.49 6.36
N ALA A 276 44.28 -15.40 5.04
CA ALA A 276 45.35 -16.06 4.26
C ALA A 276 45.41 -15.48 2.83
N SER A 277 45.89 -14.26 2.67
CA SER A 277 46.60 -13.84 1.44
C SER A 277 47.14 -12.41 1.57
N THR A 278 48.07 -12.23 2.52
CA THR A 278 49.02 -11.11 2.50
C THR A 278 50.38 -11.66 2.83
N GLU A 279 50.99 -12.33 1.81
CA GLU A 279 52.43 -12.46 1.66
C GLU A 279 52.72 -13.06 0.28
N GLU A 280 53.64 -12.39 -0.39
CA GLU A 280 54.38 -12.75 -1.61
C GLU A 280 53.91 -12.18 -2.96
N PHE A 281 54.78 -11.28 -3.35
CA PHE A 281 55.18 -10.67 -4.61
C PHE A 281 54.45 -9.42 -5.05
#